data_8df550841b5091ea1d7bc0c0d997a9ba
#
_entry.id   8df550841b5091ea1d7bc0c0d997a9ba
#
_cell.length_a   1.000
_cell.length_b   1.000
_cell.length_c   1.000
_cell.angle_alpha   90.00
_cell.angle_beta   90.00
_cell.angle_gamma   90.00
#
_symmetry.space_group_name_H-M   'P 1'
#
loop_
_entity.id
_entity.type
_entity.pdbx_description
1 polymer ?
#
loop_
_entity_poly.entity_id
_entity_poly.type
_entity_poly.pdbx_seq_one_letter_code
_entity_poly.pdbx_strand_id
1 'polypeptide(L)'
;MAIQQYAVYSNQSRFMPSHYWASGSFAAKTVAVAADRYTLLSPAAIQSDVGGVSLSQASQQTLDLSVAANWDAVSPTDYTVAANRAGKDFYVYLCQPTVGSTPKLVLSANATYPAGYTASNSRKVGGFPCVYVSYGTISGHPLSGYVAGDIIPNGVWDLKFRCETQANEGLAYADEIGAWGYLYMASNAGSGVPASVAGATIWDTITWNDAVDAGRAVKMRLPFDFEYQSMAALSNEGTNIAGSADPGTTGGHSDASRRMVSKFGFEDMVGCEWHWLADQSFQYDSSSWSWKNTLGGAKGQIYSQGSYGDTKLLAGGYWNIGAPCGSRGRSAGYFRWSTYSNIGFRLVARGVSK
;
A
#
# COMPACT_ATOMS: atom_id res chain seq x y z
N MET A 1 -12.74 -25.73 31.17
CA MET A 1 -11.97 -25.99 29.91
C MET A 1 -11.20 -24.78 29.42
N ALA A 2 -11.71 -23.53 29.51
CA ALA A 2 -10.99 -22.32 29.05
C ALA A 2 -9.71 -22.01 29.83
N ILE A 3 -9.67 -22.28 31.14
CA ILE A 3 -8.52 -21.98 32.02
C ILE A 3 -7.33 -22.91 31.72
N GLN A 4 -7.54 -24.17 31.34
CA GLN A 4 -6.46 -25.08 30.98
C GLN A 4 -5.81 -24.75 29.64
N GLN A 5 -6.57 -24.25 28.66
CA GLN A 5 -6.02 -23.75 27.41
C GLN A 5 -5.15 -22.50 27.61
N TYR A 6 -5.57 -21.60 28.52
CA TYR A 6 -4.79 -20.41 28.85
C TYR A 6 -3.44 -20.72 29.52
N ALA A 7 -3.41 -21.71 30.40
CA ALA A 7 -2.17 -22.14 31.06
C ALA A 7 -1.19 -22.85 30.11
N VAL A 8 -1.71 -23.60 29.11
CA VAL A 8 -0.89 -24.24 28.08
C VAL A 8 -0.31 -23.22 27.13
N TYR A 9 -1.08 -22.17 26.77
CA TYR A 9 -0.57 -21.09 25.94
C TYR A 9 0.46 -20.21 26.64
N SER A 10 0.31 -19.94 27.94
CA SER A 10 1.29 -19.18 28.71
C SER A 10 2.65 -19.89 28.84
N ASN A 11 2.66 -21.23 28.88
CA ASN A 11 3.90 -22.00 28.90
C ASN A 11 4.54 -22.17 27.51
N GLN A 12 3.74 -22.19 26.45
CA GLN A 12 4.25 -22.20 25.07
C GLN A 12 4.73 -20.80 24.62
N SER A 13 4.18 -19.71 25.16
CA SER A 13 4.60 -18.36 24.82
C SER A 13 6.04 -18.05 25.27
N ARG A 14 6.60 -18.78 26.24
CA ARG A 14 8.03 -18.68 26.61
C ARG A 14 8.97 -19.20 25.51
N PHE A 15 8.47 -20.00 24.57
CA PHE A 15 9.22 -20.51 23.43
C PHE A 15 8.86 -19.86 22.10
N MET A 16 7.79 -19.04 22.05
CA MET A 16 7.41 -18.27 20.87
C MET A 16 7.93 -16.82 21.01
N PRO A 17 8.88 -16.38 20.18
CA PRO A 17 9.47 -15.05 20.31
C PRO A 17 8.49 -13.90 19.99
N SER A 18 7.21 -14.15 19.75
CA SER A 18 6.27 -13.13 19.28
C SER A 18 4.80 -13.43 19.56
N HIS A 19 4.40 -13.57 20.83
CA HIS A 19 2.97 -13.66 21.14
C HIS A 19 2.28 -12.30 20.92
N TYR A 20 1.25 -12.29 20.09
CA TYR A 20 0.35 -11.14 19.90
C TYR A 20 -1.09 -11.63 19.81
N TRP A 21 -1.95 -11.01 20.61
CA TRP A 21 -3.40 -11.21 20.54
C TRP A 21 -4.11 -9.85 20.58
N ALA A 22 -5.19 -9.72 19.82
CA ALA A 22 -6.04 -8.55 19.83
C ALA A 22 -7.50 -8.93 19.56
N SER A 23 -8.41 -8.24 20.24
CA SER A 23 -9.86 -8.35 20.00
C SER A 23 -10.30 -7.38 18.89
N GLY A 24 -10.05 -7.74 17.65
CA GLY A 24 -10.26 -6.87 16.49
C GLY A 24 -8.94 -6.35 15.92
N SER A 25 -9.02 -5.35 15.05
CA SER A 25 -7.90 -4.70 14.38
C SER A 25 -7.87 -3.20 14.64
N PHE A 26 -6.72 -2.56 14.40
CA PHE A 26 -6.67 -1.10 14.30
C PHE A 26 -7.51 -0.62 13.11
N ALA A 27 -8.14 0.52 13.25
CA ALA A 27 -8.94 1.13 12.19
C ALA A 27 -8.88 2.66 12.28
N ALA A 28 -8.97 3.34 11.15
CA ALA A 28 -9.31 4.76 11.13
C ALA A 28 -10.72 4.95 11.72
N LYS A 29 -10.92 6.03 12.48
CA LYS A 29 -12.23 6.33 13.02
C LYS A 29 -13.24 6.60 11.89
N THR A 30 -14.47 6.17 12.06
CA THR A 30 -15.54 6.46 11.09
C THR A 30 -15.70 7.98 10.96
N VAL A 31 -15.69 8.45 9.71
CA VAL A 31 -15.70 9.87 9.40
C VAL A 31 -17.10 10.45 9.61
N ALA A 32 -17.32 11.06 10.76
CA ALA A 32 -18.49 11.89 11.05
C ALA A 32 -18.16 13.39 10.96
N VAL A 33 -16.93 13.75 11.36
CA VAL A 33 -16.39 15.11 11.30
C VAL A 33 -14.94 15.07 10.81
N ALA A 34 -14.40 16.22 10.37
CA ALA A 34 -13.03 16.28 9.83
C ALA A 34 -11.98 15.75 10.81
N ALA A 35 -12.15 15.96 12.12
CA ALA A 35 -11.24 15.46 13.16
C ALA A 35 -11.15 13.92 13.21
N ASP A 36 -12.13 13.20 12.71
CA ASP A 36 -12.08 11.73 12.68
C ASP A 36 -11.04 11.21 11.68
N ARG A 37 -10.73 11.97 10.62
CA ARG A 37 -9.80 11.57 9.54
C ARG A 37 -8.36 11.39 9.99
N TYR A 38 -7.96 12.03 11.10
CA TYR A 38 -6.63 11.87 11.70
C TYR A 38 -6.68 11.19 13.07
N THR A 39 -7.71 10.36 13.28
CA THR A 39 -7.90 9.61 14.53
C THR A 39 -7.87 8.11 14.26
N LEU A 40 -6.96 7.40 14.96
CA LEU A 40 -6.84 5.96 14.91
C LEU A 40 -7.50 5.34 16.14
N LEU A 41 -8.28 4.30 15.95
CA LEU A 41 -8.85 3.47 17.01
C LEU A 41 -8.02 2.20 17.16
N SER A 42 -7.64 1.87 18.40
CA SER A 42 -7.04 0.56 18.68
C SER A 42 -8.11 -0.52 18.78
N PRO A 43 -7.73 -1.82 18.69
CA PRO A 43 -8.60 -2.91 19.14
C PRO A 43 -9.13 -2.69 20.57
N ALA A 44 -10.26 -3.31 20.90
CA ALA A 44 -10.87 -3.21 22.24
C ALA A 44 -9.93 -3.77 23.34
N ALA A 45 -9.10 -4.77 23.01
CA ALA A 45 -8.01 -5.20 23.88
C ALA A 45 -6.82 -5.70 23.04
N ILE A 46 -5.62 -5.52 23.56
CA ILE A 46 -4.36 -5.98 22.97
C ILE A 46 -3.54 -6.67 24.05
N GLN A 47 -2.91 -7.78 23.72
CA GLN A 47 -1.89 -8.44 24.54
C GLN A 47 -0.69 -8.80 23.68
N SER A 48 0.50 -8.51 24.16
CA SER A 48 1.74 -8.82 23.45
C SER A 48 2.90 -9.00 24.41
N ASP A 49 3.81 -9.92 24.08
CA ASP A 49 5.07 -10.04 24.81
C ASP A 49 6.06 -8.97 24.32
N VAL A 50 6.62 -8.27 25.27
CA VAL A 50 7.60 -7.19 25.06
C VAL A 50 8.76 -7.41 26.03
N GLY A 51 9.95 -7.72 25.51
CA GLY A 51 11.14 -7.98 26.33
C GLY A 51 10.97 -9.09 27.37
N GLY A 52 10.15 -10.10 27.09
CA GLY A 52 9.85 -11.21 28.00
C GLY A 52 8.75 -10.90 29.05
N VAL A 53 8.13 -9.73 28.97
CA VAL A 53 7.00 -9.34 29.82
C VAL A 53 5.73 -9.31 28.96
N SER A 54 4.66 -9.94 29.44
CA SER A 54 3.35 -9.84 28.79
C SER A 54 2.67 -8.52 29.15
N LEU A 55 2.54 -7.64 28.18
CA LEU A 55 1.83 -6.39 28.31
C LEU A 55 0.41 -6.54 27.79
N SER A 56 -0.56 -6.00 28.49
CA SER A 56 -1.95 -5.99 28.04
C SER A 56 -2.58 -4.61 28.20
N GLN A 57 -3.39 -4.24 27.21
CA GLN A 57 -4.27 -3.09 27.21
C GLN A 57 -5.70 -3.62 27.09
N ALA A 58 -6.54 -3.33 28.09
CA ALA A 58 -7.84 -3.95 28.25
C ALA A 58 -9.01 -3.11 27.70
N SER A 59 -8.73 -1.94 27.10
CA SER A 59 -9.77 -1.06 26.55
C SER A 59 -9.31 -0.38 25.27
N GLN A 60 -10.26 -0.10 24.38
CA GLN A 60 -10.00 0.65 23.17
C GLN A 60 -9.40 2.03 23.50
N GLN A 61 -8.35 2.40 22.78
CA GLN A 61 -7.74 3.72 22.83
C GLN A 61 -8.06 4.50 21.56
N THR A 62 -8.23 5.80 21.74
CA THR A 62 -8.35 6.76 20.66
C THR A 62 -7.03 7.51 20.53
N LEU A 63 -6.35 7.35 19.40
CA LEU A 63 -5.07 7.98 19.12
C LEU A 63 -5.31 9.11 18.13
N ASP A 64 -5.52 10.30 18.62
CA ASP A 64 -5.61 11.53 17.83
C ASP A 64 -4.19 11.98 17.45
N LEU A 65 -3.94 12.12 16.16
CA LEU A 65 -2.62 12.47 15.64
C LEU A 65 -2.22 13.93 15.91
N SER A 66 -3.17 14.79 16.29
CA SER A 66 -2.88 16.17 16.69
C SER A 66 -2.42 16.30 18.15
N VAL A 67 -2.48 15.22 18.94
CA VAL A 67 -2.14 15.22 20.35
C VAL A 67 -0.72 14.73 20.57
N ALA A 68 0.17 15.61 21.01
CA ALA A 68 1.59 15.31 21.24
C ALA A 68 1.83 14.11 22.17
N ALA A 69 0.97 13.92 23.18
CA ALA A 69 1.09 12.82 24.12
C ALA A 69 0.93 11.42 23.52
N ASN A 70 0.38 11.32 22.30
CA ASN A 70 0.25 10.06 21.56
C ASN A 70 1.53 9.70 20.79
N TRP A 71 2.45 10.64 20.61
CA TRP A 71 3.70 10.46 19.88
C TRP A 71 4.88 10.17 20.82
N ASP A 72 5.90 9.52 20.26
CA ASP A 72 7.15 9.24 20.97
C ASP A 72 8.03 10.50 21.12
N ALA A 73 8.07 11.33 20.10
CA ALA A 73 8.77 12.60 20.09
C ALA A 73 8.13 13.57 19.09
N VAL A 74 8.17 14.86 19.40
CA VAL A 74 7.74 15.95 18.52
C VAL A 74 8.92 16.81 18.04
N SER A 75 10.13 16.39 18.33
CA SER A 75 11.37 17.05 17.93
C SER A 75 12.35 15.99 17.37
N PRO A 76 13.05 16.22 16.25
CA PRO A 76 13.09 17.47 15.47
C PRO A 76 11.86 17.75 14.58
N THR A 77 10.99 16.74 14.34
CA THR A 77 9.80 16.91 13.51
C THR A 77 8.54 16.74 14.35
N ASP A 78 7.70 17.78 14.35
CA ASP A 78 6.40 17.75 15.03
C ASP A 78 5.33 17.10 14.17
N TYR A 79 5.05 15.83 14.42
CA TYR A 79 4.00 15.07 13.71
C TYR A 79 2.58 15.37 14.19
N THR A 80 2.37 16.24 15.16
CA THR A 80 1.04 16.79 15.46
C THR A 80 0.55 17.69 14.32
N VAL A 81 1.48 18.27 13.56
CA VAL A 81 1.21 19.10 12.39
C VAL A 81 0.95 18.22 11.17
N ALA A 82 -0.22 18.35 10.55
CA ALA A 82 -0.66 17.53 9.42
C ALA A 82 0.33 17.54 8.23
N ALA A 83 0.88 18.71 7.87
CA ALA A 83 1.83 18.84 6.78
C ALA A 83 3.10 17.97 6.97
N ASN A 84 3.51 17.74 8.21
CA ASN A 84 4.68 16.92 8.52
C ASN A 84 4.37 15.41 8.38
N ARG A 85 3.09 15.04 8.35
CA ARG A 85 2.64 13.64 8.13
C ARG A 85 2.39 13.32 6.65
N ALA A 86 2.25 14.32 5.80
CA ALA A 86 1.87 14.14 4.40
C ALA A 86 2.75 13.10 3.68
N GLY A 87 2.11 12.07 3.10
CA GLY A 87 2.76 11.02 2.32
C GLY A 87 3.68 10.07 3.11
N LYS A 88 3.62 10.10 4.44
CA LYS A 88 4.47 9.26 5.30
C LYS A 88 3.71 8.10 5.89
N ASP A 89 4.47 7.05 6.24
CA ASP A 89 4.01 5.92 7.02
C ASP A 89 4.39 6.10 8.49
N PHE A 90 3.47 5.67 9.36
CA PHE A 90 3.64 5.71 10.80
C PHE A 90 3.34 4.37 11.42
N TYR A 91 3.91 4.13 12.60
CA TYR A 91 3.82 2.87 13.32
C TYR A 91 3.16 3.08 14.68
N VAL A 92 2.48 2.04 15.13
CA VAL A 92 1.90 1.95 16.48
C VAL A 92 2.70 0.94 17.28
N TYR A 93 3.18 1.36 18.43
CA TYR A 93 3.92 0.51 19.35
C TYR A 93 3.17 0.32 20.66
N LEU A 94 3.17 -0.91 21.16
CA LEU A 94 2.82 -1.20 22.56
C LEU A 94 4.10 -1.10 23.38
N CYS A 95 4.13 -0.15 24.33
CA CYS A 95 5.31 0.19 25.10
C CYS A 95 5.11 -0.11 26.57
N GLN A 96 6.16 -0.64 27.20
CA GLN A 96 6.24 -0.75 28.66
C GLN A 96 6.57 0.64 29.22
N PRO A 97 5.80 1.16 30.19
CA PRO A 97 6.08 2.46 30.78
C PRO A 97 7.41 2.43 31.54
N THR A 98 8.17 3.51 31.45
CA THR A 98 9.39 3.71 32.24
C THR A 98 9.07 4.00 33.70
N VAL A 99 7.89 4.55 33.98
CA VAL A 99 7.35 4.83 35.30
C VAL A 99 5.88 4.43 35.30
N GLY A 100 5.50 3.57 36.26
CA GLY A 100 4.13 3.07 36.40
C GLY A 100 3.91 1.71 35.73
N SER A 101 2.73 1.13 35.93
CA SER A 101 2.41 -0.26 35.53
C SER A 101 1.52 -0.41 34.29
N THR A 102 1.03 0.70 33.73
CA THR A 102 0.08 0.66 32.63
C THR A 102 0.78 0.75 31.28
N PRO A 103 0.67 -0.26 30.39
CA PRO A 103 1.18 -0.20 29.02
C PRO A 103 0.56 0.96 28.25
N LYS A 104 1.34 1.54 27.33
CA LYS A 104 0.92 2.68 26.52
C LYS A 104 1.05 2.34 25.04
N LEU A 105 0.09 2.76 24.22
CA LEU A 105 0.24 2.84 22.77
C LEU A 105 0.94 4.16 22.41
N VAL A 106 1.97 4.06 21.58
CA VAL A 106 2.80 5.19 21.15
C VAL A 106 2.89 5.20 19.64
N LEU A 107 2.62 6.36 19.03
CA LEU A 107 2.81 6.60 17.61
C LEU A 107 4.26 7.01 17.33
N SER A 108 4.84 6.54 16.24
CA SER A 108 6.21 6.87 15.87
C SER A 108 6.41 6.84 14.35
N ALA A 109 7.30 7.67 13.85
CA ALA A 109 7.84 7.57 12.50
C ALA A 109 9.00 6.56 12.40
N ASN A 110 9.53 6.07 13.53
CA ASN A 110 10.64 5.13 13.54
C ASN A 110 10.16 3.70 13.29
N ALA A 111 10.73 3.05 12.28
CA ALA A 111 10.36 1.68 11.91
C ALA A 111 10.88 0.60 12.86
N THR A 112 11.82 0.92 13.75
CA THR A 112 12.47 -0.04 14.66
C THR A 112 11.87 -0.03 16.07
N TYR A 113 11.88 1.10 16.73
CA TYR A 113 11.27 1.36 18.05
C TYR A 113 11.09 2.88 18.25
N PRO A 114 10.13 3.31 19.09
CA PRO A 114 9.87 4.72 19.32
C PRO A 114 11.04 5.41 20.05
N ALA A 115 11.21 6.71 19.85
CA ALA A 115 12.17 7.49 20.60
C ALA A 115 11.88 7.40 22.13
N GLY A 116 12.93 7.24 22.92
CA GLY A 116 12.83 7.01 24.38
C GLY A 116 12.52 5.56 24.78
N TYR A 117 12.38 4.65 23.82
CA TYR A 117 12.18 3.23 24.03
C TYR A 117 13.29 2.42 23.32
N THR A 118 13.25 1.11 23.52
CA THR A 118 14.17 0.14 22.93
C THR A 118 13.40 -1.08 22.41
N ALA A 119 14.05 -1.96 21.68
CA ALA A 119 13.46 -3.23 21.25
C ALA A 119 13.04 -4.14 22.43
N SER A 120 13.62 -3.94 23.62
CA SER A 120 13.29 -4.73 24.82
C SER A 120 12.09 -4.20 25.62
N ASN A 121 11.68 -2.95 25.42
CA ASN A 121 10.55 -2.36 26.13
C ASN A 121 9.45 -1.78 25.23
N SER A 122 9.52 -2.04 23.93
CA SER A 122 8.48 -1.69 22.96
C SER A 122 8.31 -2.75 21.89
N ARG A 123 7.11 -2.87 21.34
CA ARG A 123 6.80 -3.76 20.22
C ARG A 123 5.91 -3.06 19.20
N LYS A 124 6.31 -3.09 17.94
CA LYS A 124 5.46 -2.66 16.82
C LYS A 124 4.24 -3.58 16.72
N VAL A 125 3.06 -3.02 16.81
CA VAL A 125 1.78 -3.76 16.78
C VAL A 125 0.88 -3.38 15.61
N GLY A 126 1.17 -2.29 14.91
CA GLY A 126 0.43 -1.82 13.75
C GLY A 126 1.07 -0.61 13.09
N GLY A 127 0.36 -0.03 12.12
CA GLY A 127 0.78 1.19 11.43
C GLY A 127 -0.27 1.67 10.43
N PHE A 128 0.02 2.80 9.80
CA PHE A 128 -0.86 3.44 8.82
C PHE A 128 -0.11 4.44 7.94
N PRO A 129 -0.47 4.59 6.66
CA PRO A 129 -0.02 5.66 5.81
C PRO A 129 -0.91 6.90 5.95
N CYS A 130 -0.34 8.06 5.65
CA CYS A 130 -1.07 9.33 5.58
C CYS A 130 -1.17 9.84 4.14
N VAL A 131 -2.28 10.52 3.85
CA VAL A 131 -2.57 11.19 2.59
C VAL A 131 -1.42 12.14 2.21
N TYR A 132 -0.96 12.06 0.97
CA TYR A 132 0.14 12.88 0.48
C TYR A 132 -0.31 14.29 0.10
N VAL A 133 -1.29 14.39 -0.80
CA VAL A 133 -1.86 15.65 -1.26
C VAL A 133 -3.37 15.64 -1.03
N SER A 134 -3.93 16.78 -0.64
CA SER A 134 -5.36 16.90 -0.36
C SER A 134 -6.20 16.56 -1.59
N TYR A 135 -7.22 15.72 -1.41
CA TYR A 135 -8.06 15.24 -2.51
C TYR A 135 -9.19 16.21 -2.89
N GLY A 136 -9.45 17.24 -2.05
CA GLY A 136 -10.57 18.14 -2.26
C GLY A 136 -11.93 17.49 -2.09
N THR A 137 -12.99 18.21 -2.47
CA THR A 137 -14.36 17.71 -2.41
C THR A 137 -14.69 16.91 -3.67
N ILE A 138 -15.02 15.63 -3.52
CA ILE A 138 -15.34 14.70 -4.61
C ILE A 138 -16.70 14.08 -4.32
N SER A 139 -17.73 14.44 -5.10
CA SER A 139 -19.10 13.94 -4.88
C SER A 139 -19.18 12.42 -4.94
N GLY A 140 -19.75 11.79 -3.92
CA GLY A 140 -19.94 10.34 -3.83
C GLY A 140 -18.66 9.53 -3.59
N HIS A 141 -17.51 10.18 -3.33
CA HIS A 141 -16.26 9.50 -3.08
C HIS A 141 -16.00 9.35 -1.57
N PRO A 142 -15.62 8.15 -1.07
CA PRO A 142 -15.42 7.92 0.37
C PRO A 142 -14.29 8.75 0.97
N LEU A 143 -13.29 9.13 0.16
CA LEU A 143 -12.17 9.97 0.60
C LEU A 143 -12.38 11.45 0.26
N SER A 144 -13.63 11.88 -0.01
CA SER A 144 -13.94 13.29 -0.26
C SER A 144 -13.56 14.16 0.94
N GLY A 145 -12.83 15.25 0.67
CA GLY A 145 -12.41 16.22 1.67
C GLY A 145 -11.25 15.75 2.58
N TYR A 146 -10.62 14.62 2.30
CA TYR A 146 -9.38 14.25 2.96
C TYR A 146 -8.26 15.23 2.57
N VAL A 147 -7.46 15.60 3.55
CA VAL A 147 -6.35 16.55 3.38
C VAL A 147 -5.01 15.87 3.64
N ALA A 148 -3.94 16.48 3.18
CA ALA A 148 -2.57 16.01 3.42
C ALA A 148 -2.34 15.77 4.92
N GLY A 149 -1.83 14.60 5.28
CA GLY A 149 -1.59 14.18 6.65
C GLY A 149 -2.77 13.50 7.37
N ASP A 150 -3.93 13.34 6.73
CA ASP A 150 -5.02 12.48 7.22
C ASP A 150 -4.63 10.99 7.05
N ILE A 151 -5.20 10.11 7.86
CA ILE A 151 -4.98 8.65 7.75
C ILE A 151 -5.69 8.14 6.50
N ILE A 152 -5.01 7.32 5.69
CA ILE A 152 -5.64 6.54 4.63
C ILE A 152 -6.31 5.32 5.27
N PRO A 153 -7.67 5.23 5.31
CA PRO A 153 -8.35 4.21 6.11
C PRO A 153 -7.97 2.78 5.72
N ASN A 154 -7.89 2.52 4.42
CA ASN A 154 -7.57 1.19 3.90
C ASN A 154 -6.07 0.84 3.99
N GLY A 155 -5.23 1.78 4.42
CA GLY A 155 -3.82 1.54 4.69
C GLY A 155 -3.53 1.15 6.15
N VAL A 156 -4.52 1.17 7.04
CA VAL A 156 -4.32 0.79 8.45
C VAL A 156 -4.11 -0.71 8.56
N TRP A 157 -3.03 -1.11 9.22
CA TRP A 157 -2.64 -2.50 9.41
C TRP A 157 -2.24 -2.83 10.84
N ASP A 158 -2.27 -4.10 11.20
CA ASP A 158 -1.74 -4.63 12.46
C ASP A 158 -1.14 -6.03 12.27
N LEU A 159 -0.66 -6.63 13.35
CA LEU A 159 0.00 -7.95 13.30
C LEU A 159 -0.95 -9.10 12.90
N LYS A 160 -2.27 -8.90 12.95
CA LYS A 160 -3.30 -9.87 12.51
C LYS A 160 -3.78 -9.59 11.09
N PHE A 161 -3.81 -8.31 10.71
CA PHE A 161 -4.31 -7.86 9.42
C PHE A 161 -3.26 -7.00 8.72
N ARG A 162 -2.51 -7.62 7.83
CA ARG A 162 -1.39 -6.98 7.13
C ARG A 162 -1.07 -7.69 5.80
N CYS A 163 -0.23 -7.08 5.00
CA CYS A 163 0.35 -7.72 3.83
C CYS A 163 1.25 -8.90 4.23
N GLU A 164 1.35 -9.91 3.37
CA GLU A 164 2.26 -11.06 3.56
C GLU A 164 3.75 -10.67 3.45
N THR A 165 4.04 -9.53 2.86
CA THR A 165 5.41 -9.01 2.78
C THR A 165 5.91 -8.57 4.16
N GLN A 166 7.22 -8.43 4.30
CA GLN A 166 7.80 -7.94 5.56
C GLN A 166 7.56 -6.45 5.78
N ALA A 167 7.49 -5.67 4.69
CA ALA A 167 7.20 -4.25 4.71
C ALA A 167 5.70 -4.03 4.48
N ASN A 168 5.09 -3.15 5.27
CA ASN A 168 3.68 -2.75 5.14
C ASN A 168 3.54 -1.27 4.81
N GLU A 169 4.65 -0.62 4.53
CA GLU A 169 4.72 0.80 4.19
C GLU A 169 4.19 1.05 2.78
N GLY A 170 3.47 2.16 2.61
CA GLY A 170 2.93 2.58 1.32
C GLY A 170 1.90 1.61 0.73
N LEU A 171 1.15 0.88 1.56
CA LEU A 171 0.17 -0.10 1.11
C LEU A 171 -1.25 0.29 1.50
N ALA A 172 -2.22 -0.12 0.68
CA ALA A 172 -3.63 -0.13 1.03
C ALA A 172 -4.28 -1.47 0.68
N TYR A 173 -5.33 -1.82 1.41
CA TYR A 173 -6.11 -3.04 1.22
C TYR A 173 -7.33 -2.77 0.36
N ALA A 174 -7.50 -3.56 -0.68
CA ALA A 174 -8.72 -3.60 -1.48
C ALA A 174 -9.53 -4.84 -1.06
N ASP A 175 -10.58 -4.62 -0.28
CA ASP A 175 -11.41 -5.70 0.30
C ASP A 175 -12.14 -6.52 -0.77
N GLU A 176 -12.53 -5.92 -1.88
CA GLU A 176 -13.22 -6.60 -2.99
C GLU A 176 -12.37 -7.71 -3.64
N ILE A 177 -11.05 -7.59 -3.57
CA ILE A 177 -10.12 -8.59 -4.14
C ILE A 177 -9.29 -9.31 -3.07
N GLY A 178 -9.44 -8.93 -1.81
CA GLY A 178 -8.71 -9.55 -0.71
C GLY A 178 -7.19 -9.34 -0.77
N ALA A 179 -6.72 -8.22 -1.33
CA ALA A 179 -5.31 -7.98 -1.57
C ALA A 179 -4.85 -6.59 -1.10
N TRP A 180 -3.60 -6.54 -0.63
CA TRP A 180 -2.86 -5.32 -0.41
C TRP A 180 -2.16 -4.91 -1.71
N GLY A 181 -2.17 -3.62 -2.02
CA GLY A 181 -1.47 -3.07 -3.17
C GLY A 181 -0.65 -1.83 -2.81
N TYR A 182 0.31 -1.48 -3.63
CA TYR A 182 1.05 -0.24 -3.53
C TYR A 182 0.11 0.96 -3.65
N LEU A 183 0.14 1.88 -2.69
CA LEU A 183 -0.62 3.14 -2.75
C LEU A 183 -0.23 3.98 -3.95
N TYR A 184 1.06 4.02 -4.24
CA TYR A 184 1.67 4.77 -5.33
C TYR A 184 2.19 3.82 -6.41
N MET A 185 2.52 4.34 -7.57
CA MET A 185 3.31 3.59 -8.55
C MET A 185 4.64 3.16 -7.94
N ALA A 186 5.23 2.09 -8.44
CA ALA A 186 6.53 1.65 -7.96
C ALA A 186 7.59 2.72 -8.22
N SER A 187 8.42 2.98 -7.22
CA SER A 187 9.68 3.70 -7.32
C SER A 187 10.85 2.75 -7.07
N ASN A 188 12.03 3.08 -7.58
CA ASN A 188 13.23 2.29 -7.34
C ASN A 188 13.92 2.75 -6.05
N ALA A 189 13.82 1.94 -5.00
CA ALA A 189 14.46 2.22 -3.71
C ALA A 189 15.99 1.99 -3.73
N GLY A 190 16.55 1.67 -4.89
CA GLY A 190 17.95 1.30 -5.10
C GLY A 190 18.13 -0.19 -5.30
N SER A 191 19.16 -0.56 -6.06
CA SER A 191 19.53 -1.96 -6.34
C SER A 191 18.41 -2.84 -6.91
N GLY A 192 17.42 -2.24 -7.62
CA GLY A 192 16.31 -2.98 -8.20
C GLY A 192 15.22 -3.39 -7.21
N VAL A 193 15.16 -2.79 -6.03
CA VAL A 193 14.12 -3.04 -5.03
C VAL A 193 12.98 -2.04 -5.20
N PRO A 194 11.74 -2.49 -5.50
CA PRO A 194 10.59 -1.61 -5.65
C PRO A 194 10.09 -1.11 -4.29
N ALA A 195 9.62 0.13 -4.26
CA ALA A 195 8.97 0.73 -3.10
C ALA A 195 7.73 1.53 -3.52
N SER A 196 6.79 1.71 -2.59
CA SER A 196 5.62 2.57 -2.75
C SER A 196 5.80 3.79 -1.87
N VAL A 197 6.36 4.86 -2.43
CA VAL A 197 6.75 6.08 -1.70
C VAL A 197 6.14 7.29 -2.38
N ALA A 198 5.51 8.18 -1.60
CA ALA A 198 4.94 9.42 -2.11
C ALA A 198 6.03 10.38 -2.63
N GLY A 199 5.82 10.97 -3.80
CA GLY A 199 6.72 11.96 -4.38
C GLY A 199 8.10 11.44 -4.82
N ALA A 200 8.29 10.12 -4.86
CA ALA A 200 9.51 9.51 -5.38
C ALA A 200 9.50 9.49 -6.91
N THR A 201 10.66 9.33 -7.53
CA THR A 201 10.74 9.13 -8.99
C THR A 201 10.04 7.83 -9.37
N ILE A 202 9.14 7.89 -10.35
CA ILE A 202 8.47 6.69 -10.87
C ILE A 202 9.52 5.75 -11.47
N TRP A 203 9.36 4.46 -11.24
CA TRP A 203 10.15 3.43 -11.91
C TRP A 203 9.45 3.05 -13.20
N ASP A 204 9.64 3.87 -14.21
CA ASP A 204 9.25 3.66 -15.59
C ASP A 204 10.39 3.01 -16.42
N THR A 205 10.23 3.00 -17.72
CA THR A 205 11.25 2.48 -18.67
C THR A 205 11.74 1.09 -18.28
N ILE A 206 10.86 0.28 -17.69
CA ILE A 206 11.10 -1.06 -17.17
C ILE A 206 10.38 -2.11 -18.05
N THR A 207 11.06 -3.22 -18.33
CA THR A 207 10.42 -4.35 -19.03
C THR A 207 9.41 -5.04 -18.13
N TRP A 208 8.44 -5.74 -18.72
CA TRP A 208 7.52 -6.57 -17.94
C TRP A 208 8.26 -7.65 -17.12
N ASN A 209 9.33 -8.25 -17.69
CA ASN A 209 10.12 -9.26 -16.99
C ASN A 209 10.80 -8.68 -15.75
N ASP A 210 11.41 -7.50 -15.89
CA ASP A 210 12.09 -6.85 -14.78
C ASP A 210 11.09 -6.40 -13.69
N ALA A 211 9.90 -5.94 -14.08
CA ALA A 211 8.82 -5.61 -13.14
C ALA A 211 8.33 -6.86 -12.37
N VAL A 212 8.26 -8.02 -13.03
CA VAL A 212 7.94 -9.30 -12.37
C VAL A 212 9.04 -9.70 -11.40
N ASP A 213 10.30 -9.58 -11.78
CA ASP A 213 11.44 -9.95 -10.92
C ASP A 213 11.57 -8.98 -9.74
N ALA A 214 11.35 -7.68 -9.96
CA ALA A 214 11.25 -6.68 -8.90
C ALA A 214 10.14 -7.04 -7.88
N GLY A 215 8.96 -7.43 -8.37
CA GLY A 215 7.86 -7.90 -7.51
C GLY A 215 8.24 -9.12 -6.68
N ARG A 216 8.89 -10.11 -7.28
CA ARG A 216 9.35 -11.32 -6.58
C ARG A 216 10.36 -11.01 -5.47
N ALA A 217 11.25 -10.04 -5.68
CA ALA A 217 12.23 -9.63 -4.68
C ALA A 217 11.59 -9.16 -3.37
N VAL A 218 10.39 -8.57 -3.43
CA VAL A 218 9.61 -8.12 -2.28
C VAL A 218 8.41 -9.02 -1.96
N LYS A 219 8.33 -10.23 -2.55
CA LYS A 219 7.23 -11.19 -2.36
C LYS A 219 5.86 -10.66 -2.79
N MET A 220 5.84 -9.80 -3.78
CA MET A 220 4.65 -9.26 -4.41
C MET A 220 4.62 -9.64 -5.91
N ARG A 221 3.55 -9.29 -6.60
CA ARG A 221 3.36 -9.55 -8.02
C ARG A 221 2.65 -8.39 -8.71
N LEU A 222 2.67 -8.36 -10.02
CA LEU A 222 1.80 -7.50 -10.82
C LEU A 222 0.33 -7.86 -10.57
N PRO A 223 -0.60 -6.89 -10.59
CA PRO A 223 -2.03 -7.15 -10.50
C PRO A 223 -2.54 -7.83 -11.76
N PHE A 224 -3.57 -8.65 -11.63
CA PHE A 224 -4.39 -9.10 -12.75
C PHE A 224 -5.36 -7.99 -13.18
N ASP A 225 -5.92 -8.13 -14.37
CA ASP A 225 -6.86 -7.16 -14.94
C ASP A 225 -8.06 -6.86 -14.03
N PHE A 226 -8.71 -7.90 -13.50
CA PHE A 226 -9.85 -7.73 -12.59
C PHE A 226 -9.45 -7.06 -11.26
N GLU A 227 -8.24 -7.34 -10.77
CA GLU A 227 -7.71 -6.70 -9.55
C GLU A 227 -7.45 -5.22 -9.81
N TYR A 228 -6.83 -4.90 -10.94
CA TYR A 228 -6.60 -3.53 -11.34
C TYR A 228 -7.90 -2.72 -11.44
N GLN A 229 -8.94 -3.26 -12.09
CA GLN A 229 -10.24 -2.62 -12.22
C GLN A 229 -10.87 -2.32 -10.85
N SER A 230 -10.81 -3.27 -9.92
CA SER A 230 -11.30 -3.07 -8.55
C SER A 230 -10.49 -2.01 -7.81
N MET A 231 -9.16 -2.09 -7.85
CA MET A 231 -8.27 -1.11 -7.22
C MET A 231 -8.50 0.31 -7.76
N ALA A 232 -8.77 0.47 -9.06
CA ALA A 232 -9.02 1.74 -9.72
C ALA A 232 -10.45 2.30 -9.51
N ALA A 233 -11.30 1.58 -8.78
CA ALA A 233 -12.71 1.97 -8.61
C ALA A 233 -12.85 3.38 -8.00
N LEU A 234 -13.71 4.19 -8.62
CA LEU A 234 -13.92 5.61 -8.31
C LEU A 234 -12.70 6.52 -8.52
N SER A 235 -11.66 6.06 -9.21
CA SER A 235 -10.55 6.91 -9.65
C SER A 235 -10.98 7.78 -10.84
N ASN A 236 -10.02 8.50 -11.41
CA ASN A 236 -10.22 9.33 -12.59
C ASN A 236 -10.74 8.50 -13.78
N GLU A 237 -11.61 9.07 -14.62
CA GLU A 237 -12.16 8.41 -15.81
C GLU A 237 -12.23 9.41 -16.96
N GLY A 238 -11.86 8.97 -18.17
CA GLY A 238 -12.00 9.73 -19.40
C GLY A 238 -11.05 10.92 -19.56
N THR A 239 -10.03 11.02 -18.70
CA THR A 239 -9.00 12.07 -18.77
C THR A 239 -7.71 11.65 -18.07
N ASN A 240 -6.61 12.29 -18.41
CA ASN A 240 -5.29 12.10 -17.78
C ASN A 240 -5.02 13.20 -16.74
N ILE A 241 -3.84 13.17 -16.11
CA ILE A 241 -3.38 14.19 -15.15
C ILE A 241 -3.40 15.60 -15.77
N ALA A 242 -3.45 16.62 -14.91
CA ALA A 242 -3.41 18.01 -15.34
C ALA A 242 -2.11 18.31 -16.10
N GLY A 243 -2.22 19.18 -17.11
CA GLY A 243 -1.07 19.61 -17.92
C GLY A 243 -0.62 18.62 -18.99
N SER A 244 -1.11 17.36 -19.00
CA SER A 244 -0.77 16.35 -20.01
C SER A 244 0.74 16.22 -20.25
N ALA A 245 1.52 16.25 -19.16
CA ALA A 245 2.96 16.10 -19.16
C ALA A 245 3.37 14.90 -18.32
N ASP A 246 4.56 14.34 -18.60
CA ASP A 246 5.15 13.26 -17.83
C ASP A 246 5.20 13.66 -16.34
N PRO A 247 4.58 12.88 -15.42
CA PRO A 247 4.53 13.21 -14.00
C PRO A 247 5.91 13.13 -13.31
N GLY A 248 6.78 12.24 -13.77
CA GLY A 248 8.10 11.98 -13.22
C GLY A 248 8.14 11.52 -11.77
N THR A 249 7.07 11.76 -10.99
CA THR A 249 6.97 11.41 -9.56
C THR A 249 5.68 10.66 -9.24
N THR A 250 5.72 9.90 -8.15
CA THR A 250 4.62 9.06 -7.67
C THR A 250 3.65 9.85 -6.81
N GLY A 251 2.35 9.76 -7.10
CA GLY A 251 1.29 10.36 -6.29
C GLY A 251 1.20 11.89 -6.38
N GLY A 252 0.15 12.42 -5.77
CA GLY A 252 -0.01 13.86 -5.64
C GLY A 252 -0.64 14.58 -6.83
N HIS A 253 -1.18 13.87 -7.82
CA HIS A 253 -1.72 14.45 -9.05
C HIS A 253 -3.23 14.75 -8.98
N SER A 254 -3.88 14.51 -7.83
CA SER A 254 -5.27 14.90 -7.62
C SER A 254 -5.42 16.42 -7.58
N ASP A 255 -6.40 16.94 -8.31
CA ASP A 255 -6.79 18.35 -8.28
C ASP A 255 -8.31 18.52 -8.17
N ALA A 256 -8.81 19.75 -8.21
CA ALA A 256 -10.23 20.05 -8.08
C ALA A 256 -11.11 19.42 -9.19
N SER A 257 -10.54 19.06 -10.34
CA SER A 257 -11.24 18.54 -11.50
C SER A 257 -10.98 17.06 -11.78
N ARG A 258 -9.93 16.47 -11.19
CA ARG A 258 -9.48 15.10 -11.45
C ARG A 258 -9.31 14.30 -10.17
N ARG A 259 -9.96 13.16 -10.12
CA ARG A 259 -9.90 12.21 -9.01
C ARG A 259 -8.76 11.22 -9.24
N MET A 260 -7.52 11.64 -9.01
CA MET A 260 -6.36 10.78 -9.18
C MET A 260 -6.20 9.77 -8.02
N VAL A 261 -7.26 9.54 -7.24
CA VAL A 261 -7.31 8.61 -6.11
C VAL A 261 -8.53 7.69 -6.23
N SER A 262 -8.34 6.41 -5.97
CA SER A 262 -9.43 5.43 -5.92
C SER A 262 -10.12 5.45 -4.55
N LYS A 263 -11.26 4.75 -4.46
CA LYS A 263 -12.02 4.62 -3.20
C LYS A 263 -11.21 3.98 -2.06
N PHE A 264 -10.16 3.24 -2.38
CA PHE A 264 -9.28 2.59 -1.41
C PHE A 264 -8.07 3.44 -1.01
N GLY A 265 -7.82 4.54 -1.71
CA GLY A 265 -6.66 5.41 -1.50
C GLY A 265 -5.49 5.18 -2.47
N PHE A 266 -5.62 4.28 -3.45
CA PHE A 266 -4.60 4.12 -4.49
C PHE A 266 -4.56 5.37 -5.35
N GLU A 267 -3.41 6.02 -5.40
CA GLU A 267 -3.19 7.21 -6.23
C GLU A 267 -2.68 6.83 -7.62
N ASP A 268 -3.02 7.66 -8.62
CA ASP A 268 -2.52 7.57 -9.99
C ASP A 268 -2.81 6.25 -10.71
N MET A 269 -3.97 5.63 -10.39
CA MET A 269 -4.40 4.42 -11.08
C MET A 269 -4.72 4.67 -12.55
N VAL A 270 -5.15 5.88 -12.93
CA VAL A 270 -5.68 6.20 -14.25
C VAL A 270 -5.10 7.52 -14.75
N GLY A 271 -4.54 7.51 -15.98
CA GLY A 271 -4.14 8.72 -16.68
C GLY A 271 -2.82 9.36 -16.21
N CYS A 272 -2.02 8.63 -15.47
CA CYS A 272 -0.66 9.01 -15.05
C CYS A 272 0.36 8.28 -15.94
N GLU A 273 0.52 6.99 -15.76
CA GLU A 273 1.27 6.10 -16.64
C GLU A 273 0.50 4.79 -16.86
N TRP A 274 0.81 4.09 -17.96
CA TRP A 274 0.38 2.72 -18.14
C TRP A 274 0.96 1.81 -17.05
N HIS A 275 0.16 0.91 -16.53
CA HIS A 275 0.58 -0.09 -15.56
C HIS A 275 0.73 -1.45 -16.22
N TRP A 276 1.89 -2.10 -16.12
CA TRP A 276 2.04 -3.50 -16.45
C TRP A 276 1.09 -4.37 -15.61
N LEU A 277 0.34 -5.25 -16.28
CA LEU A 277 -0.48 -6.29 -15.64
C LEU A 277 0.16 -7.66 -15.76
N ALA A 278 -0.28 -8.59 -14.90
CA ALA A 278 0.15 -9.99 -14.98
C ALA A 278 -0.38 -10.71 -16.23
N ASP A 279 -1.47 -10.17 -16.80
CA ASP A 279 -2.18 -10.78 -17.92
C ASP A 279 -1.40 -10.71 -19.22
N GLN A 280 -1.60 -11.74 -20.02
CA GLN A 280 -1.08 -11.83 -21.39
C GLN A 280 -2.15 -11.40 -22.37
N SER A 281 -1.72 -10.73 -23.44
CA SER A 281 -2.54 -10.43 -24.60
C SER A 281 -1.88 -10.98 -25.86
N PHE A 282 -2.62 -10.97 -26.97
CA PHE A 282 -2.13 -11.39 -28.27
C PHE A 282 -2.43 -10.31 -29.29
N GLN A 283 -1.45 -9.98 -30.09
CA GLN A 283 -1.65 -9.17 -31.28
C GLN A 283 -1.79 -10.09 -32.48
N TYR A 284 -2.94 -10.00 -33.17
CA TYR A 284 -3.21 -10.72 -34.38
C TYR A 284 -2.76 -9.91 -35.59
N ASP A 285 -1.96 -10.50 -36.47
CA ASP A 285 -1.46 -9.85 -37.69
C ASP A 285 -1.82 -10.61 -38.99
N SER A 286 -2.81 -11.51 -38.91
CA SER A 286 -3.25 -12.39 -40.02
C SER A 286 -2.19 -13.37 -40.57
N SER A 287 -1.04 -13.51 -39.90
CA SER A 287 -0.03 -14.48 -40.32
C SER A 287 -0.38 -15.92 -39.93
N SER A 288 0.35 -16.88 -40.48
CA SER A 288 0.19 -18.29 -40.19
C SER A 288 0.63 -18.64 -38.77
N TRP A 289 0.06 -19.70 -38.23
CA TRP A 289 0.50 -20.29 -36.93
C TRP A 289 1.94 -20.77 -37.00
N SER A 290 2.76 -20.38 -36.05
CA SER A 290 4.15 -20.82 -35.96
C SER A 290 4.68 -20.76 -34.52
N TRP A 291 5.75 -21.50 -34.29
CA TRP A 291 6.49 -21.42 -33.01
C TRP A 291 7.32 -20.14 -32.94
N LYS A 292 7.16 -19.36 -31.88
CA LYS A 292 7.88 -18.10 -31.60
C LYS A 292 8.80 -18.28 -30.40
N ASN A 293 10.08 -18.05 -30.58
CA ASN A 293 11.06 -18.06 -29.49
C ASN A 293 11.19 -16.65 -28.86
N THR A 294 10.10 -16.15 -28.30
CA THR A 294 10.05 -14.82 -27.67
C THR A 294 10.53 -14.82 -26.24
N LEU A 295 10.70 -16.00 -25.64
CA LEU A 295 11.14 -16.16 -24.24
C LEU A 295 12.65 -16.16 -24.07
N GLY A 296 13.38 -16.31 -25.19
CA GLY A 296 14.82 -16.43 -25.19
C GLY A 296 15.36 -17.75 -24.59
N GLY A 297 16.52 -18.16 -25.01
CA GLY A 297 17.18 -19.37 -24.53
C GLY A 297 16.37 -20.65 -24.71
N ALA A 298 16.67 -21.67 -23.94
CA ALA A 298 16.05 -23.00 -24.00
C ALA A 298 14.80 -23.12 -23.08
N LYS A 299 14.08 -22.04 -22.82
CA LYS A 299 12.94 -22.01 -21.88
C LYS A 299 11.59 -22.34 -22.50
N GLY A 300 11.57 -22.72 -23.77
CA GLY A 300 10.36 -23.03 -24.52
C GLY A 300 9.98 -21.94 -25.51
N GLN A 301 8.91 -22.21 -26.27
CA GLN A 301 8.41 -21.33 -27.31
C GLN A 301 6.90 -21.21 -27.22
N ILE A 302 6.33 -20.12 -27.77
CA ILE A 302 4.89 -19.91 -27.88
C ILE A 302 4.46 -20.27 -29.31
N TYR A 303 3.46 -21.13 -29.44
CA TYR A 303 2.78 -21.40 -30.71
C TYR A 303 1.66 -20.38 -30.89
N SER A 304 1.83 -19.45 -31.80
CA SER A 304 0.88 -18.37 -32.01
C SER A 304 0.77 -17.97 -33.48
N GLN A 305 -0.33 -17.32 -33.79
CA GLN A 305 -0.55 -16.65 -35.07
C GLN A 305 -0.10 -15.18 -34.89
N GLY A 306 0.57 -14.64 -35.89
CA GLY A 306 1.09 -13.28 -35.80
C GLY A 306 2.61 -13.21 -35.56
N SER A 307 3.21 -12.12 -36.01
CA SER A 307 4.64 -11.85 -35.82
C SER A 307 4.99 -11.50 -34.39
N TYR A 308 3.99 -11.19 -33.54
CA TYR A 308 4.12 -10.52 -32.27
C TYR A 308 3.37 -11.23 -31.14
N GLY A 309 3.54 -12.54 -31.01
CA GLY A 309 2.73 -13.41 -30.17
C GLY A 309 2.89 -13.24 -28.64
N ASP A 310 3.74 -12.38 -28.11
CA ASP A 310 3.98 -12.26 -26.65
C ASP A 310 3.85 -10.83 -26.18
N THR A 311 2.63 -10.31 -26.26
CA THR A 311 2.27 -9.01 -25.70
C THR A 311 1.72 -9.15 -24.29
N LYS A 312 1.90 -8.12 -23.49
CA LYS A 312 1.39 -8.01 -22.13
C LYS A 312 0.36 -6.89 -22.04
N LEU A 313 -0.63 -7.10 -21.19
CA LEU A 313 -1.69 -6.12 -21.01
C LEU A 313 -1.19 -4.95 -20.18
N LEU A 314 -1.51 -3.73 -20.63
CA LEU A 314 -1.33 -2.50 -19.91
C LEU A 314 -2.69 -1.92 -19.50
N ALA A 315 -2.75 -1.19 -18.39
CA ALA A 315 -3.97 -0.63 -17.85
C ALA A 315 -3.85 0.85 -17.50
N GLY A 316 -4.99 1.56 -17.48
CA GLY A 316 -5.16 2.89 -16.91
C GLY A 316 -5.05 4.05 -17.88
N GLY A 317 -4.19 3.96 -18.88
CA GLY A 317 -3.81 5.10 -19.72
C GLY A 317 -2.65 5.90 -19.13
N TYR A 318 -2.06 6.78 -19.92
CA TYR A 318 -0.93 7.60 -19.50
C TYR A 318 -1.20 9.08 -19.67
N TRP A 319 -0.30 9.91 -19.18
CA TRP A 319 -0.42 11.35 -18.99
C TRP A 319 -0.78 12.16 -20.25
N ASN A 320 -0.69 11.62 -21.44
CA ASN A 320 -0.97 12.33 -22.70
C ASN A 320 -1.98 11.63 -23.64
N ILE A 321 -2.80 10.72 -23.13
CA ILE A 321 -3.74 9.96 -24.00
C ILE A 321 -5.17 10.51 -23.96
N GLY A 322 -5.54 11.29 -22.94
CA GLY A 322 -6.86 11.91 -22.86
C GLY A 322 -8.01 10.94 -22.58
N ALA A 323 -9.06 11.01 -23.39
CA ALA A 323 -10.31 10.27 -23.21
C ALA A 323 -10.19 8.73 -23.11
N PRO A 324 -9.21 8.03 -23.71
CA PRO A 324 -9.00 6.61 -23.49
C PRO A 324 -8.55 6.22 -22.07
N CYS A 325 -8.13 7.18 -21.22
CA CYS A 325 -7.81 6.92 -19.83
C CYS A 325 -9.04 6.47 -19.06
N GLY A 326 -8.89 5.42 -18.27
CA GLY A 326 -9.99 4.90 -17.46
C GLY A 326 -9.61 3.62 -16.72
N SER A 327 -10.38 3.26 -15.69
CA SER A 327 -10.21 2.01 -14.95
C SER A 327 -10.27 0.78 -15.86
N ARG A 328 -10.95 0.89 -17.00
CA ARG A 328 -11.05 -0.13 -18.06
C ARG A 328 -10.19 0.17 -19.30
N GLY A 329 -9.44 1.28 -19.32
CA GLY A 329 -8.50 1.60 -20.39
C GLY A 329 -7.41 0.53 -20.47
N ARG A 330 -7.20 -0.06 -21.67
CA ARG A 330 -6.22 -1.13 -21.91
C ARG A 330 -5.43 -0.88 -23.16
N SER A 331 -4.16 -1.30 -23.13
CA SER A 331 -3.35 -1.47 -24.32
C SER A 331 -2.83 -2.91 -24.40
N ALA A 332 -2.99 -3.53 -25.55
CA ALA A 332 -2.58 -4.91 -25.85
C ALA A 332 -1.39 -4.96 -26.81
N GLY A 333 -0.80 -3.81 -27.16
CA GLY A 333 0.19 -3.70 -28.22
C GLY A 333 1.65 -3.76 -27.80
N TYR A 334 1.94 -4.00 -26.49
CA TYR A 334 3.32 -3.94 -25.97
C TYR A 334 3.87 -5.31 -25.64
N PHE A 335 5.10 -5.55 -26.07
CA PHE A 335 5.82 -6.79 -25.79
C PHE A 335 6.40 -6.78 -24.36
N ARG A 336 6.67 -7.97 -23.80
CA ARG A 336 7.29 -8.09 -22.49
C ARG A 336 8.66 -7.41 -22.36
N TRP A 337 9.35 -7.16 -23.45
CA TRP A 337 10.65 -6.48 -23.51
C TRP A 337 10.55 -4.98 -23.84
N SER A 338 9.33 -4.46 -24.03
CA SER A 338 9.15 -3.04 -24.31
C SER A 338 9.52 -2.20 -23.08
N THR A 339 10.16 -1.06 -23.34
CA THR A 339 10.56 -0.07 -22.32
C THR A 339 10.21 1.33 -22.84
N TYR A 340 9.33 2.03 -22.12
CA TYR A 340 8.91 3.39 -22.45
C TYR A 340 8.71 4.20 -21.17
N SER A 341 8.97 5.51 -21.25
CA SER A 341 8.84 6.45 -20.12
C SER A 341 7.40 6.68 -19.66
N ASN A 342 6.42 6.14 -20.37
CA ASN A 342 5.01 6.21 -20.01
C ASN A 342 4.45 4.86 -19.52
N ILE A 343 5.34 3.93 -19.16
CA ILE A 343 4.97 2.59 -18.69
C ILE A 343 5.74 2.29 -17.41
N GLY A 344 5.01 2.26 -16.31
CA GLY A 344 5.49 1.80 -15.02
C GLY A 344 4.73 0.58 -14.52
N PHE A 345 4.72 0.37 -13.22
CA PHE A 345 4.02 -0.78 -12.63
C PHE A 345 3.60 -0.50 -11.19
N ARG A 346 2.74 -1.37 -10.68
CA ARG A 346 2.29 -1.41 -9.29
C ARG A 346 2.25 -2.85 -8.85
N LEU A 347 2.46 -3.10 -7.57
CA LEU A 347 2.49 -4.45 -7.05
C LEU A 347 1.33 -4.72 -6.10
N VAL A 348 0.93 -5.98 -6.04
CA VAL A 348 -0.10 -6.49 -5.12
C VAL A 348 0.40 -7.76 -4.42
N ALA A 349 -0.11 -8.00 -3.22
CA ALA A 349 0.07 -9.25 -2.49
C ALA A 349 -1.19 -9.58 -1.69
N ARG A 350 -1.36 -10.84 -1.34
CA ARG A 350 -2.47 -11.26 -0.48
C ARG A 350 -2.34 -10.67 0.92
N GLY A 351 -3.47 -10.43 1.55
CA GLY A 351 -3.53 -10.14 2.98
C GLY A 351 -3.37 -11.43 3.80
N VAL A 352 -2.66 -11.33 4.91
CA VAL A 352 -2.73 -12.36 5.96
C VAL A 352 -3.73 -11.87 6.98
N SER A 353 -4.84 -12.59 7.13
CA SER A 353 -5.60 -12.61 8.37
C SER A 353 -5.18 -13.88 9.11
N LYS A 354 -4.48 -13.73 10.20
CA LYS A 354 -4.18 -14.86 11.09
C LYS A 354 -5.27 -15.04 12.11
#